data_454af32e1b373a35341f2f4328346350
#
_entry.id   454af32e1b373a35341f2f4328346350
#
_cell.length_a   1.000
_cell.length_b   1.000
_cell.length_c   1.000
_cell.angle_alpha   90.00
_cell.angle_beta   90.00
_cell.angle_gamma   90.00
#
_symmetry.space_group_name_H-M   'P 1'
#
loop_
_entity.id
_entity.type
_entity.pdbx_description
1 polymer ?
#
loop_
_entity_poly.entity_id
_entity_poly.type
_entity_poly.pdbx_seq_one_letter_code
_entity_poly.pdbx_strand_id
1 'polypeptide(L)'
;DFTEALYKFKTTGTDEPVPNDDDILRMIRDGMPGTAMPGWKDILSEQDIIDLVLYLKIFAEIEEEKPEEQIDYGTEIASSPESIAAGDKLFHEGERCSECHGRDGRGDAVKRLKDDSGARTWPRNLTKPWTYRVSTQPRDIYRRITTGITGTQMPSFADPKSKKKLSIEERWQVANYVASLAASGQPVRAENTVIKAVRVDGDLPAQPDDRAWDAAAPTTVFMVPQIVGK
;
A
#
# COMPACT_ATOMS: atom_id res chain seq x y z
N ASP A 1 -3.32 4.49 -15.64
CA ASP A 1 -4.05 4.52 -16.91
C ASP A 1 -5.19 3.50 -16.84
N PHE A 2 -6.44 3.98 -16.97
CA PHE A 2 -7.60 3.10 -16.87
C PHE A 2 -7.90 2.36 -18.19
N THR A 3 -7.33 2.80 -19.29
CA THR A 3 -7.53 2.14 -20.60
C THR A 3 -6.73 0.86 -20.73
N GLU A 4 -5.74 0.63 -19.87
CA GLU A 4 -4.93 -0.58 -19.89
C GLU A 4 -5.52 -1.71 -19.04
N ALA A 5 -6.61 -1.47 -18.33
CA ALA A 5 -7.28 -2.40 -17.42
C ALA A 5 -6.34 -3.07 -16.38
N LEU A 6 -5.20 -2.43 -16.07
CA LEU A 6 -4.22 -2.95 -15.12
C LEU A 6 -4.51 -2.43 -13.70
N TYR A 7 -5.25 -3.23 -12.95
CA TYR A 7 -5.63 -2.89 -11.57
C TYR A 7 -4.67 -3.51 -10.55
N LYS A 8 -4.05 -2.64 -9.73
CA LYS A 8 -3.06 -3.06 -8.72
C LYS A 8 -3.70 -3.60 -7.43
N PHE A 9 -4.94 -3.20 -7.15
CA PHE A 9 -5.63 -3.51 -5.89
C PHE A 9 -6.94 -4.24 -6.19
N LYS A 10 -6.87 -5.55 -6.28
CA LYS A 10 -7.98 -6.42 -6.63
C LYS A 10 -8.10 -7.59 -5.66
N THR A 11 -9.24 -8.26 -5.68
CA THR A 11 -9.54 -9.50 -4.93
C THR A 11 -9.77 -10.70 -5.85
N THR A 12 -9.46 -10.53 -7.12
CA THR A 12 -9.46 -11.60 -8.12
C THR A 12 -8.14 -12.36 -8.08
N GLY A 13 -8.12 -13.55 -8.66
CA GLY A 13 -6.94 -14.42 -8.69
C GLY A 13 -5.71 -13.77 -9.32
N THR A 14 -4.59 -14.46 -9.20
CA THR A 14 -3.29 -13.94 -9.65
C THR A 14 -3.25 -13.70 -11.14
N ASP A 15 -3.79 -14.66 -11.91
CA ASP A 15 -3.77 -14.67 -13.37
C ASP A 15 -5.01 -13.95 -13.96
N GLU A 16 -5.94 -13.49 -13.10
CA GLU A 16 -7.12 -12.75 -13.51
C GLU A 16 -6.79 -11.27 -13.67
N PRO A 17 -6.88 -10.69 -14.89
CA PRO A 17 -6.57 -9.28 -15.10
C PRO A 17 -7.66 -8.36 -14.55
N VAL A 18 -8.92 -8.82 -14.57
CA VAL A 18 -10.10 -8.02 -14.27
C VAL A 18 -10.36 -7.95 -12.76
N PRO A 19 -10.57 -6.77 -12.17
CA PRO A 19 -10.97 -6.61 -10.78
C PRO A 19 -12.46 -6.93 -10.60
N ASN A 20 -12.87 -7.19 -9.37
CA ASN A 20 -14.28 -7.17 -9.01
C ASN A 20 -14.81 -5.74 -9.03
N ASP A 21 -16.13 -5.61 -9.27
CA ASP A 21 -16.81 -4.32 -9.15
C ASP A 21 -16.61 -3.70 -7.76
N ASP A 22 -16.65 -4.53 -6.71
CA ASP A 22 -16.38 -4.11 -5.32
C ASP A 22 -14.95 -3.57 -5.13
N ASP A 23 -13.96 -4.05 -5.87
CA ASP A 23 -12.60 -3.53 -5.80
C ASP A 23 -12.54 -2.10 -6.34
N ILE A 24 -13.20 -1.83 -7.46
CA ILE A 24 -13.27 -0.49 -8.07
C ILE A 24 -14.11 0.43 -7.19
N LEU A 25 -15.29 -0.02 -6.76
CA LEU A 25 -16.20 0.72 -5.90
C LEU A 25 -15.51 1.16 -4.61
N ARG A 26 -14.78 0.27 -3.96
CA ARG A 26 -14.03 0.57 -2.75
C ARG A 26 -12.95 1.63 -2.97
N MET A 27 -12.23 1.58 -4.11
CA MET A 27 -11.21 2.58 -4.42
C MET A 27 -11.82 3.97 -4.65
N ILE A 28 -12.99 4.06 -5.27
CA ILE A 28 -13.70 5.33 -5.46
C ILE A 28 -14.24 5.82 -4.10
N ARG A 29 -14.94 4.95 -3.37
CA ARG A 29 -15.58 5.29 -2.10
C ARG A 29 -14.59 5.79 -1.06
N ASP A 30 -13.51 5.05 -0.82
CA ASP A 30 -12.59 5.29 0.29
C ASP A 30 -11.31 6.04 -0.16
N GLY A 31 -11.08 6.16 -1.46
CA GLY A 31 -9.87 6.73 -2.00
C GLY A 31 -8.64 5.84 -1.79
N MET A 32 -7.48 6.41 -2.04
CA MET A 32 -6.19 5.72 -1.90
C MET A 32 -5.27 6.51 -0.98
N PRO A 33 -5.16 6.19 0.31
CA PRO A 33 -4.31 6.88 1.26
C PRO A 33 -2.86 7.02 0.75
N GLY A 34 -2.25 8.18 0.99
CA GLY A 34 -0.91 8.51 0.51
C GLY A 34 -0.80 8.73 -1.00
N THR A 35 -1.91 9.00 -1.67
CA THR A 35 -1.99 9.46 -3.07
C THR A 35 -2.86 10.69 -3.18
N ALA A 36 -2.93 11.26 -4.40
CA ALA A 36 -3.83 12.38 -4.71
C ALA A 36 -5.30 11.94 -4.95
N MET A 37 -5.63 10.66 -4.82
CA MET A 37 -6.99 10.17 -4.98
C MET A 37 -7.76 10.22 -3.65
N PRO A 38 -8.69 11.18 -3.47
CA PRO A 38 -9.51 11.25 -2.25
C PRO A 38 -10.60 10.17 -2.27
N GLY A 39 -11.20 9.90 -1.12
CA GLY A 39 -12.45 9.17 -1.05
C GLY A 39 -13.63 10.06 -1.43
N TRP A 40 -14.59 9.51 -2.13
CA TRP A 40 -15.74 10.24 -2.68
C TRP A 40 -17.05 9.99 -1.94
N LYS A 41 -17.08 9.07 -0.97
CA LYS A 41 -18.29 8.67 -0.23
C LYS A 41 -19.03 9.81 0.49
N ASP A 42 -18.30 10.86 0.86
CA ASP A 42 -18.87 12.01 1.55
C ASP A 42 -19.29 13.13 0.58
N ILE A 43 -19.07 12.94 -0.72
CA ILE A 43 -19.33 13.94 -1.78
C ILE A 43 -20.34 13.43 -2.79
N LEU A 44 -20.25 12.15 -3.16
CA LEU A 44 -21.11 11.50 -4.15
C LEU A 44 -22.12 10.58 -3.46
N SER A 45 -23.28 10.41 -4.08
CA SER A 45 -24.24 9.39 -3.67
C SER A 45 -23.71 7.98 -3.99
N GLU A 46 -24.25 6.96 -3.34
CA GLU A 46 -23.93 5.56 -3.67
C GLU A 46 -24.24 5.24 -5.13
N GLN A 47 -25.32 5.81 -5.69
CA GLN A 47 -25.67 5.60 -7.09
C GLN A 47 -24.62 6.22 -8.01
N ASP A 48 -24.16 7.44 -7.72
CA ASP A 48 -23.11 8.08 -8.53
C ASP A 48 -21.82 7.26 -8.50
N ILE A 49 -21.48 6.65 -7.35
CA ILE A 49 -20.30 5.80 -7.23
C ILE A 49 -20.46 4.51 -8.06
N ILE A 50 -21.65 3.90 -8.06
CA ILE A 50 -21.95 2.73 -8.88
C ILE A 50 -21.88 3.09 -10.36
N ASP A 51 -22.43 4.22 -10.76
CA ASP A 51 -22.39 4.70 -12.15
C ASP A 51 -20.96 4.97 -12.62
N LEU A 52 -20.10 5.47 -11.72
CA LEU A 52 -18.67 5.62 -12.00
C LEU A 52 -17.96 4.28 -12.17
N VAL A 53 -18.31 3.24 -11.39
CA VAL A 53 -17.77 1.88 -11.59
C VAL A 53 -18.12 1.37 -12.99
N LEU A 54 -19.38 1.48 -13.38
CA LEU A 54 -19.85 1.06 -14.71
C LEU A 54 -19.15 1.85 -15.83
N TYR A 55 -19.01 3.17 -15.66
CA TYR A 55 -18.32 4.01 -16.64
C TYR A 55 -16.83 3.62 -16.77
N LEU A 56 -16.14 3.37 -15.66
CA LEU A 56 -14.74 2.93 -15.69
C LEU A 56 -14.57 1.58 -16.37
N LYS A 57 -15.52 0.65 -16.22
CA LYS A 57 -15.49 -0.63 -16.92
C LYS A 57 -15.62 -0.44 -18.43
N ILE A 58 -16.53 0.43 -18.87
CA ILE A 58 -16.68 0.77 -20.30
C ILE A 58 -15.39 1.42 -20.81
N PHE A 59 -14.83 2.35 -20.06
CA PHE A 59 -13.61 3.07 -20.42
C PHE A 59 -12.38 2.15 -20.51
N ALA A 60 -12.33 1.13 -19.69
CA ALA A 60 -11.28 0.10 -19.66
C ALA A 60 -11.58 -1.09 -20.57
N GLU A 61 -12.68 -1.02 -21.36
CA GLU A 61 -13.14 -2.12 -22.24
C GLU A 61 -13.31 -3.46 -21.49
N ILE A 62 -13.66 -3.39 -20.20
CA ILE A 62 -13.99 -4.55 -19.39
C ILE A 62 -15.43 -4.95 -19.71
N GLU A 63 -15.60 -6.07 -20.38
CA GLU A 63 -16.93 -6.64 -20.62
C GLU A 63 -17.62 -7.02 -19.31
N GLU A 64 -18.95 -7.28 -19.34
CA GLU A 64 -19.76 -7.59 -18.14
C GLU A 64 -19.41 -8.93 -17.46
N GLU A 65 -18.36 -9.59 -17.88
CA GLU A 65 -17.91 -10.84 -17.28
C GLU A 65 -17.47 -10.62 -15.84
N LYS A 66 -18.08 -11.40 -14.95
CA LYS A 66 -17.58 -11.47 -13.57
C LYS A 66 -16.27 -12.24 -13.60
N PRO A 67 -15.25 -11.77 -12.87
CA PRO A 67 -14.01 -12.51 -12.74
C PRO A 67 -14.29 -13.95 -12.28
N GLU A 68 -13.74 -14.92 -12.97
CA GLU A 68 -13.97 -16.34 -12.67
C GLU A 68 -13.29 -16.73 -11.35
N GLU A 69 -12.13 -16.17 -11.08
CA GLU A 69 -11.29 -16.55 -9.96
C GLU A 69 -11.31 -15.49 -8.86
N GLN A 70 -11.74 -15.90 -7.67
CA GLN A 70 -11.68 -15.12 -6.45
C GLN A 70 -10.56 -15.64 -5.55
N ILE A 71 -9.93 -14.75 -4.79
CA ILE A 71 -8.94 -15.20 -3.81
C ILE A 71 -9.61 -16.00 -2.69
N ASP A 72 -8.99 -17.11 -2.33
CA ASP A 72 -9.41 -17.92 -1.19
C ASP A 72 -8.82 -17.35 0.12
N TYR A 73 -9.71 -16.97 1.03
CA TYR A 73 -9.34 -16.52 2.36
C TYR A 73 -9.20 -17.67 3.36
N GLY A 74 -9.79 -18.83 3.07
CA GLY A 74 -9.90 -19.92 4.03
C GLY A 74 -10.49 -19.47 5.36
N THR A 75 -9.96 -20.03 6.45
CA THR A 75 -10.28 -19.59 7.80
C THR A 75 -9.33 -18.45 8.22
N GLU A 76 -9.92 -17.29 8.52
CA GLU A 76 -9.15 -16.14 9.01
C GLU A 76 -8.51 -16.46 10.37
N ILE A 77 -7.21 -16.22 10.48
CA ILE A 77 -6.48 -16.39 11.73
C ILE A 77 -6.45 -15.06 12.49
N ALA A 78 -7.03 -15.07 13.67
CA ALA A 78 -7.00 -13.92 14.55
C ALA A 78 -5.55 -13.52 14.90
N SER A 79 -5.32 -12.22 15.04
CA SER A 79 -4.01 -11.72 15.48
C SER A 79 -3.77 -12.15 16.94
N SER A 80 -2.69 -12.86 17.16
CA SER A 80 -2.21 -13.29 18.47
C SER A 80 -0.69 -13.21 18.52
N PRO A 81 -0.06 -13.21 19.72
CA PRO A 81 1.39 -13.26 19.83
C PRO A 81 2.03 -14.43 19.07
N GLU A 82 1.40 -15.59 19.06
CA GLU A 82 1.86 -16.80 18.37
C GLU A 82 1.79 -16.61 16.84
N SER A 83 0.65 -16.09 16.34
CA SER A 83 0.46 -15.82 14.91
C SER A 83 1.45 -14.76 14.42
N ILE A 84 1.69 -13.72 15.21
CA ILE A 84 2.66 -12.65 14.89
C ILE A 84 4.09 -13.23 14.87
N ALA A 85 4.47 -14.05 15.84
CA ALA A 85 5.80 -14.66 15.88
C ALA A 85 6.03 -15.63 14.70
N ALA A 86 5.01 -16.42 14.33
CA ALA A 86 5.06 -17.27 13.14
C ALA A 86 5.22 -16.45 11.86
N GLY A 87 4.47 -15.35 11.74
CA GLY A 87 4.56 -14.42 10.63
C GLY A 87 5.92 -13.72 10.52
N ASP A 88 6.51 -13.32 11.64
CA ASP A 88 7.86 -12.76 11.72
C ASP A 88 8.89 -13.73 11.13
N LYS A 89 8.85 -14.99 11.57
CA LYS A 89 9.72 -16.04 11.05
C LYS A 89 9.56 -16.19 9.53
N LEU A 90 8.33 -16.29 9.03
CA LEU A 90 8.03 -16.45 7.61
C LEU A 90 8.48 -15.24 6.79
N PHE A 91 8.35 -14.03 7.33
CA PHE A 91 8.77 -12.79 6.69
C PHE A 91 10.27 -12.78 6.39
N HIS A 92 11.08 -13.35 7.28
CA HIS A 92 12.53 -13.41 7.17
C HIS A 92 13.05 -14.68 6.49
N GLU A 93 12.30 -15.78 6.56
CA GLU A 93 12.73 -17.07 6.05
C GLU A 93 13.01 -17.03 4.54
N GLY A 94 14.25 -17.40 4.15
CA GLY A 94 14.67 -17.40 2.74
C GLY A 94 14.59 -16.03 2.10
N GLU A 95 14.69 -14.96 2.88
CA GLU A 95 14.61 -13.57 2.41
C GLU A 95 13.34 -13.29 1.63
N ARG A 96 12.25 -13.98 1.97
CA ARG A 96 11.00 -14.01 1.21
C ARG A 96 10.35 -12.62 1.07
N CYS A 97 10.22 -11.91 2.20
CA CYS A 97 9.68 -10.56 2.24
C CYS A 97 10.78 -9.53 2.54
N SER A 98 11.69 -9.88 3.47
CA SER A 98 12.74 -9.01 3.95
C SER A 98 13.76 -8.63 2.87
N GLU A 99 13.92 -9.43 1.81
CA GLU A 99 14.76 -9.10 0.64
C GLU A 99 14.40 -7.74 0.01
N CYS A 100 13.11 -7.43 -0.03
CA CYS A 100 12.61 -6.18 -0.59
C CYS A 100 12.24 -5.17 0.51
N HIS A 101 11.48 -5.62 1.53
CA HIS A 101 10.97 -4.74 2.56
C HIS A 101 11.98 -4.38 3.65
N GLY A 102 13.18 -4.96 3.63
CA GLY A 102 14.18 -4.79 4.69
C GLY A 102 13.84 -5.62 5.93
N ARG A 103 14.84 -5.78 6.80
CA ARG A 103 14.72 -6.61 8.01
C ARG A 103 13.62 -6.11 8.94
N ASP A 104 13.51 -4.80 9.09
CA ASP A 104 12.54 -4.16 9.98
C ASP A 104 11.26 -3.71 9.24
N GLY A 105 11.05 -4.18 8.01
CA GLY A 105 9.90 -3.79 7.19
C GLY A 105 9.89 -2.33 6.75
N ARG A 106 11.04 -1.63 6.79
CA ARG A 106 11.13 -0.19 6.47
C ARG A 106 11.16 0.13 4.98
N GLY A 107 11.26 -0.89 4.12
CA GLY A 107 11.39 -0.69 2.68
C GLY A 107 12.76 -0.16 2.25
N ASP A 108 13.77 -0.34 3.09
CA ASP A 108 15.11 0.20 2.95
C ASP A 108 16.13 -0.85 2.46
N ALA A 109 15.67 -2.00 1.98
CA ALA A 109 16.55 -2.99 1.38
C ALA A 109 17.27 -2.42 0.15
N VAL A 110 18.51 -2.87 -0.03
CA VAL A 110 19.43 -2.36 -1.08
C VAL A 110 18.97 -2.70 -2.49
N LYS A 111 18.05 -3.64 -2.63
CA LYS A 111 17.58 -4.12 -3.93
C LYS A 111 16.93 -3.00 -4.75
N ARG A 112 17.47 -2.78 -5.95
CA ARG A 112 16.89 -1.81 -6.90
C ARG A 112 15.75 -2.46 -7.66
N LEU A 113 14.51 -2.08 -7.31
CA LEU A 113 13.31 -2.58 -7.96
C LEU A 113 12.88 -1.65 -9.08
N LYS A 114 12.25 -2.24 -10.10
CA LYS A 114 11.60 -1.53 -11.21
C LYS A 114 10.21 -2.12 -11.39
N ASP A 115 9.28 -1.32 -11.88
CA ASP A 115 7.99 -1.82 -12.36
C ASP A 115 8.12 -2.33 -13.82
N ASP A 116 7.01 -2.82 -14.36
CA ASP A 116 7.00 -3.40 -15.72
C ASP A 116 7.25 -2.34 -16.80
N SER A 117 7.03 -1.06 -16.50
CA SER A 117 7.42 0.06 -17.39
C SER A 117 8.91 0.38 -17.35
N GLY A 118 9.66 -0.26 -16.44
CA GLY A 118 11.08 0.01 -16.20
C GLY A 118 11.34 1.17 -15.24
N ALA A 119 10.29 1.83 -14.72
CA ALA A 119 10.43 2.89 -13.76
C ALA A 119 10.86 2.36 -12.39
N ARG A 120 11.70 3.13 -11.69
CA ARG A 120 12.16 2.74 -10.36
C ARG A 120 11.02 2.74 -9.35
N THR A 121 10.90 1.66 -8.58
CA THR A 121 9.93 1.53 -7.50
C THR A 121 10.63 1.25 -6.17
N TRP A 122 9.89 1.48 -5.09
CA TRP A 122 10.35 1.23 -3.73
C TRP A 122 9.32 0.39 -2.99
N PRO A 123 9.78 -0.61 -2.22
CA PRO A 123 8.90 -1.35 -1.34
C PRO A 123 8.26 -0.39 -0.32
N ARG A 124 7.03 -0.70 0.06
CA ARG A 124 6.34 0.07 1.09
C ARG A 124 7.08 -0.05 2.42
N ASN A 125 7.23 1.08 3.12
CA ASN A 125 7.61 1.07 4.53
C ASN A 125 6.42 0.57 5.35
N LEU A 126 6.53 -0.66 5.87
CA LEU A 126 5.44 -1.35 6.57
C LEU A 126 5.23 -0.82 8.00
N THR A 127 6.16 -0.02 8.51
CA THR A 127 6.02 0.64 9.82
C THR A 127 5.29 1.99 9.75
N LYS A 128 4.86 2.42 8.54
CA LYS A 128 4.15 3.68 8.33
C LYS A 128 2.71 3.44 7.85
N PRO A 129 1.76 3.19 8.78
CA PRO A 129 0.38 2.82 8.44
C PRO A 129 -0.33 3.82 7.53
N TRP A 130 -0.05 5.13 7.70
CA TRP A 130 -0.64 6.19 6.89
C TRP A 130 -0.20 6.19 5.42
N THR A 131 0.76 5.37 5.05
CA THR A 131 1.22 5.24 3.67
C THR A 131 0.61 4.04 2.96
N TYR A 132 -0.14 3.19 3.65
CA TYR A 132 -0.82 2.04 3.03
C TYR A 132 -1.92 2.54 2.09
N ARG A 133 -2.02 1.91 0.93
CA ARG A 133 -2.94 2.37 -0.13
C ARG A 133 -4.40 2.04 0.14
N VAL A 134 -4.64 0.98 0.90
CA VAL A 134 -6.00 0.53 1.22
C VAL A 134 -6.23 0.64 2.72
N SER A 135 -5.70 -0.30 3.48
CA SER A 135 -5.75 -0.27 4.95
C SER A 135 -4.64 -1.12 5.57
N THR A 136 -4.49 -1.02 6.89
CA THR A 136 -3.56 -1.83 7.68
C THR A 136 -4.23 -3.04 8.32
N GLN A 137 -5.49 -3.30 7.98
CA GLN A 137 -6.21 -4.47 8.49
C GLN A 137 -5.57 -5.76 7.96
N PRO A 138 -5.42 -6.80 8.78
CA PRO A 138 -4.83 -8.07 8.36
C PRO A 138 -5.45 -8.62 7.07
N ARG A 139 -6.77 -8.48 6.91
CA ARG A 139 -7.49 -8.94 5.72
C ARG A 139 -7.05 -8.24 4.43
N ASP A 140 -6.77 -6.93 4.47
CA ASP A 140 -6.28 -6.19 3.31
C ASP A 140 -4.82 -6.48 3.01
N ILE A 141 -4.02 -6.71 4.05
CA ILE A 141 -2.63 -7.16 3.90
C ILE A 141 -2.60 -8.57 3.31
N TYR A 142 -3.45 -9.49 3.80
CA TYR A 142 -3.61 -10.82 3.24
C TYR A 142 -3.93 -10.80 1.74
N ARG A 143 -4.86 -9.91 1.31
CA ARG A 143 -5.16 -9.70 -0.12
C ARG A 143 -3.89 -9.37 -0.90
N ARG A 144 -3.08 -8.42 -0.43
CA ARG A 144 -1.85 -7.99 -1.12
C ARG A 144 -0.81 -9.10 -1.20
N ILE A 145 -0.67 -9.89 -0.14
CA ILE A 145 0.22 -11.06 -0.13
C ILE A 145 -0.31 -12.11 -1.11
N THR A 146 -1.60 -12.32 -1.15
CA THR A 146 -2.24 -13.33 -2.01
C THR A 146 -2.16 -12.95 -3.48
N THR A 147 -2.57 -11.73 -3.86
CA THR A 147 -2.62 -11.32 -5.27
C THR A 147 -1.30 -10.79 -5.82
N GLY A 148 -0.37 -10.39 -4.93
CA GLY A 148 0.72 -9.52 -5.34
C GLY A 148 0.21 -8.13 -5.72
N ILE A 149 1.03 -7.37 -6.45
CA ILE A 149 0.65 -6.06 -6.99
C ILE A 149 1.02 -6.03 -8.46
N THR A 150 0.02 -6.11 -9.32
CA THR A 150 0.17 -6.11 -10.77
C THR A 150 1.06 -4.97 -11.26
N GLY A 151 1.94 -5.25 -12.22
CA GLY A 151 2.86 -4.28 -12.77
C GLY A 151 4.05 -3.93 -11.86
N THR A 152 4.26 -4.68 -10.77
CA THR A 152 5.38 -4.47 -9.84
C THR A 152 6.08 -5.79 -9.51
N GLN A 153 7.23 -5.69 -8.82
CA GLN A 153 7.96 -6.88 -8.36
C GLN A 153 7.42 -7.49 -7.05
N MET A 154 6.27 -7.03 -6.55
CA MET A 154 5.58 -7.70 -5.44
C MET A 154 4.82 -8.91 -5.99
N PRO A 155 5.35 -10.14 -5.82
CA PRO A 155 4.74 -11.31 -6.43
C PRO A 155 3.50 -11.75 -5.66
N SER A 156 2.69 -12.61 -6.29
CA SER A 156 1.71 -13.40 -5.58
C SER A 156 2.39 -14.51 -4.77
N PHE A 157 2.04 -14.61 -3.50
CA PHE A 157 2.46 -15.71 -2.64
C PHE A 157 1.43 -16.86 -2.62
N ALA A 158 0.34 -16.74 -3.39
CA ALA A 158 -0.60 -17.82 -3.66
C ALA A 158 -0.27 -18.59 -4.94
N ASP A 159 0.53 -18.04 -5.83
CA ASP A 159 0.89 -18.67 -7.11
C ASP A 159 1.51 -20.05 -6.87
N PRO A 160 0.85 -21.13 -7.37
CA PRO A 160 1.33 -22.49 -7.17
C PRO A 160 2.69 -22.77 -7.83
N LYS A 161 3.08 -21.97 -8.81
CA LYS A 161 4.35 -22.08 -9.53
C LYS A 161 5.49 -21.33 -8.81
N SER A 162 5.17 -20.48 -7.85
CA SER A 162 6.16 -19.70 -7.11
C SER A 162 6.91 -20.56 -6.11
N LYS A 163 8.25 -20.48 -6.14
CA LYS A 163 9.11 -21.08 -5.09
C LYS A 163 8.95 -20.42 -3.72
N LYS A 164 8.37 -19.22 -3.68
CA LYS A 164 8.10 -18.44 -2.47
C LYS A 164 6.65 -18.59 -1.98
N LYS A 165 5.89 -19.55 -2.55
CA LYS A 165 4.50 -19.78 -2.20
C LYS A 165 4.31 -19.97 -0.69
N LEU A 166 3.22 -19.40 -0.19
CA LEU A 166 2.73 -19.54 1.17
C LEU A 166 1.35 -20.21 1.18
N SER A 167 1.09 -21.06 2.16
CA SER A 167 -0.24 -21.59 2.43
C SER A 167 -1.20 -20.47 2.86
N ILE A 168 -2.50 -20.77 2.90
CA ILE A 168 -3.51 -19.83 3.41
C ILE A 168 -3.17 -19.40 4.84
N GLU A 169 -2.84 -20.36 5.70
CA GLU A 169 -2.46 -20.11 7.09
C GLU A 169 -1.22 -19.21 7.20
N GLU A 170 -0.16 -19.53 6.47
CA GLU A 170 1.09 -18.76 6.47
C GLU A 170 0.87 -17.33 5.98
N ARG A 171 0.00 -17.11 4.97
CA ARG A 171 -0.36 -15.77 4.50
C ARG A 171 -1.07 -14.94 5.58
N TRP A 172 -1.95 -15.57 6.37
CA TRP A 172 -2.58 -14.92 7.51
C TRP A 172 -1.59 -14.56 8.62
N GLN A 173 -0.66 -15.47 8.93
CA GLN A 173 0.40 -15.22 9.91
C GLN A 173 1.28 -14.04 9.48
N VAL A 174 1.72 -14.00 8.22
CA VAL A 174 2.48 -12.85 7.68
C VAL A 174 1.64 -11.57 7.70
N ALA A 175 0.34 -11.65 7.39
CA ALA A 175 -0.55 -10.48 7.44
C ALA A 175 -0.66 -9.91 8.85
N ASN A 176 -0.78 -10.77 9.87
CA ASN A 176 -0.82 -10.38 11.28
C ASN A 176 0.50 -9.74 11.74
N TYR A 177 1.64 -10.30 11.32
CA TYR A 177 2.95 -9.70 11.59
C TYR A 177 3.08 -8.31 10.96
N VAL A 178 2.76 -8.16 9.69
CA VAL A 178 2.83 -6.86 8.99
C VAL A 178 1.88 -5.84 9.61
N ALA A 179 0.68 -6.26 10.02
CA ALA A 179 -0.25 -5.41 10.76
C ALA A 179 0.33 -4.94 12.11
N SER A 180 1.08 -5.81 12.80
CA SER A 180 1.75 -5.46 14.05
C SER A 180 2.87 -4.42 13.85
N LEU A 181 3.61 -4.51 12.73
CA LEU A 181 4.61 -3.49 12.35
C LEU A 181 3.93 -2.13 12.12
N ALA A 182 2.79 -2.12 11.44
CA ALA A 182 2.01 -0.92 11.21
C ALA A 182 1.47 -0.31 12.51
N ALA A 183 1.02 -1.14 13.44
CA ALA A 183 0.52 -0.69 14.74
C ALA A 183 1.60 -0.03 15.61
N SER A 184 2.84 -0.51 15.54
CA SER A 184 3.99 0.05 16.27
C SER A 184 4.44 1.41 15.72
N GLY A 185 4.14 1.70 14.46
CA GLY A 185 4.57 2.88 13.73
C GLY A 185 3.63 4.08 13.84
N GLN A 186 2.90 4.25 14.93
CA GLN A 186 1.99 5.40 15.08
C GLN A 186 2.72 6.72 14.86
N PRO A 187 2.19 7.64 14.03
CA PRO A 187 2.78 8.97 13.91
C PRO A 187 2.71 9.62 15.28
N VAL A 188 3.86 10.05 15.78
CA VAL A 188 3.89 10.93 16.95
C VAL A 188 3.21 12.22 16.50
N ARG A 189 1.96 12.43 16.90
CA ARG A 189 1.34 13.74 16.81
C ARG A 189 2.07 14.60 17.86
N ALA A 190 3.01 15.37 17.39
CA ALA A 190 3.55 16.44 18.22
C ALA A 190 2.44 17.50 18.32
N GLU A 191 1.63 17.41 19.37
CA GLU A 191 0.79 18.52 19.78
C GLU A 191 1.75 19.66 20.12
N ASN A 192 1.62 20.81 19.44
CA ASN A 192 2.44 22.00 19.61
C ASN A 192 3.88 21.95 19.04
N THR A 193 4.10 21.34 17.91
CA THR A 193 5.39 21.50 17.23
C THR A 193 5.52 22.93 16.68
N VAL A 194 6.31 23.75 17.34
CA VAL A 194 6.73 25.05 16.83
C VAL A 194 7.87 24.81 15.85
N ILE A 195 7.61 24.95 14.56
CA ILE A 195 8.66 24.98 13.55
C ILE A 195 9.29 26.37 13.60
N LYS A 196 10.53 26.46 14.06
CA LYS A 196 11.29 27.70 14.00
C LYS A 196 11.84 27.87 12.60
N ALA A 197 11.29 28.79 11.83
CA ALA A 197 11.90 29.21 10.58
C ALA A 197 13.14 30.07 10.87
N VAL A 198 14.26 29.70 10.24
CA VAL A 198 15.46 30.54 10.27
C VAL A 198 15.29 31.62 9.20
N ARG A 199 15.41 32.90 9.61
CA ARG A 199 15.42 33.99 8.65
C ARG A 199 16.78 34.01 7.95
N VAL A 200 16.77 33.96 6.65
CA VAL A 200 17.94 34.17 5.79
C VAL A 200 17.79 35.53 5.15
N ASP A 201 18.81 36.39 5.33
CA ASP A 201 18.86 37.71 4.68
C ASP A 201 19.40 37.50 3.25
N GLY A 202 18.60 37.82 2.25
CA GLY A 202 18.91 37.64 0.83
C GLY A 202 18.07 36.58 0.13
N ASP A 203 18.45 36.21 -1.09
CA ASP A 203 17.78 35.19 -1.87
C ASP A 203 18.02 33.80 -1.26
N LEU A 204 16.99 32.96 -1.25
CA LEU A 204 17.11 31.59 -0.80
C LEU A 204 18.07 30.82 -1.73
N PRO A 205 19.03 30.08 -1.17
CA PRO A 205 19.94 29.29 -1.97
C PRO A 205 19.18 28.23 -2.75
N ALA A 206 19.50 28.12 -4.04
CA ALA A 206 18.83 27.18 -4.95
C ALA A 206 19.33 25.72 -4.80
N GLN A 207 20.46 25.53 -4.12
CA GLN A 207 21.07 24.20 -3.96
C GLN A 207 20.98 23.74 -2.52
N PRO A 208 20.68 22.44 -2.28
CA PRO A 208 20.50 21.89 -0.93
C PRO A 208 21.81 21.77 -0.13
N ASP A 209 22.95 21.91 -0.75
CA ASP A 209 24.30 21.87 -0.16
C ASP A 209 24.90 23.25 0.11
N ASP A 210 24.14 24.32 -0.11
CA ASP A 210 24.57 25.66 0.23
C ASP A 210 24.70 25.84 1.75
N ARG A 211 25.79 26.45 2.19
CA ARG A 211 26.09 26.71 3.62
C ARG A 211 25.02 27.53 4.36
N ALA A 212 24.17 28.26 3.64
CA ALA A 212 23.03 28.95 4.23
C ALA A 212 22.05 28.02 4.95
N TRP A 213 22.03 26.72 4.57
CA TRP A 213 21.19 25.69 5.22
C TRP A 213 21.83 25.11 6.48
N ASP A 214 23.13 25.33 6.75
CA ASP A 214 23.82 24.77 7.90
C ASP A 214 23.23 25.27 9.23
N ALA A 215 22.61 26.46 9.22
CA ALA A 215 21.93 27.04 10.39
C ALA A 215 20.53 26.44 10.64
N ALA A 216 19.98 25.71 9.67
CA ALA A 216 18.66 25.08 9.77
C ALA A 216 18.80 23.68 10.35
N ALA A 217 18.29 23.43 11.55
CA ALA A 217 18.20 22.06 12.07
C ALA A 217 17.28 21.22 11.15
N PRO A 218 17.70 20.03 10.71
CA PRO A 218 16.86 19.19 9.87
C PRO A 218 15.58 18.81 10.62
N THR A 219 14.45 19.24 10.10
CA THR A 219 13.13 18.93 10.66
C THR A 219 12.39 18.03 9.70
N THR A 220 12.02 16.83 10.14
CA THR A 220 11.16 15.97 9.35
C THR A 220 9.73 16.45 9.50
N VAL A 221 9.19 17.05 8.44
CA VAL A 221 7.78 17.46 8.40
C VAL A 221 6.98 16.33 7.78
N PHE A 222 6.08 15.73 8.57
CA PHE A 222 5.08 14.81 8.05
C PHE A 222 3.87 15.62 7.60
N MET A 223 3.72 15.81 6.29
CA MET A 223 2.47 16.34 5.75
C MET A 223 1.43 15.22 5.77
N VAL A 224 0.56 15.24 6.76
CA VAL A 224 -0.71 14.51 6.71
C VAL A 224 -1.66 15.41 5.96
N PRO A 225 -2.21 15.01 4.80
CA PRO A 225 -3.24 15.79 4.16
C PRO A 225 -4.44 15.85 5.11
N GLN A 226 -4.64 16.99 5.76
CA GLN A 226 -5.89 17.25 6.44
C GLN A 226 -6.92 17.53 5.34
N ILE A 227 -7.81 16.57 5.12
CA ILE A 227 -9.07 16.88 4.47
C ILE A 227 -9.86 17.68 5.52
N VAL A 228 -9.76 18.99 5.43
CA VAL A 228 -10.62 19.87 6.21
C VAL A 228 -11.99 19.81 5.53
N GLY A 229 -12.82 18.88 6.02
CA GLY A 229 -14.24 18.94 5.76
C GLY A 229 -14.80 20.22 6.37
N LYS A 230 -15.43 21.06 5.55
CA LYS A 230 -16.42 22.02 6.01
C LYS A 230 -17.78 21.34 6.01
#